data_df505d09d7cff18a4ecc28fe8432783a
#
_entry.id   df505d09d7cff18a4ecc28fe8432783a
#
_cell.length_a   1.000
_cell.length_b   1.000
_cell.length_c   1.000
_cell.angle_alpha   90.00
_cell.angle_beta   90.00
_cell.angle_gamma   90.00
#
_symmetry.space_group_name_H-M   'P 1'
#
loop_
_entity.id
_entity.type
_entity.pdbx_description
1 polymer ?
#
loop_
_entity_poly.entity_id
_entity_poly.type
_entity_poly.pdbx_seq_one_letter_code
_entity_poly.pdbx_strand_id
1 'polypeptide(L)'
;EVRAIAPSVFTANASGSGAAAALDAVNYTTAPFAPKLPNGDPNVIAVFGTGLGADATDVAGDVKAEVLARLDGNVVTLLYAGQAPGLVGANQFNVVLPVNITSGTHTLTFTRGGVSSNTTTLAIR
;
A
#
# COMPACT_ATOMS: atom_id res chain seq x y z
N GLU A 1 -21.69 11.16 11.70
CA GLU A 1 -21.85 10.16 10.65
C GLU A 1 -20.67 9.20 10.62
N VAL A 2 -20.96 7.92 10.52
CA VAL A 2 -19.92 6.89 10.44
C VAL A 2 -19.66 6.57 8.97
N ARG A 3 -18.42 6.74 8.53
CA ARG A 3 -18.03 6.35 7.19
C ARG A 3 -17.78 4.86 7.13
N ALA A 4 -18.30 4.25 6.09
CA ALA A 4 -18.02 2.84 5.83
C ALA A 4 -16.54 2.64 5.51
N ILE A 5 -15.98 1.53 5.99
CA ILE A 5 -14.65 1.10 5.63
C ILE A 5 -14.75 0.34 4.32
N ALA A 6 -14.11 0.85 3.27
CA ALA A 6 -14.10 0.24 1.95
C ALA A 6 -12.75 0.54 1.27
N PRO A 7 -11.67 -0.14 1.69
CA PRO A 7 -10.34 0.14 1.15
C PRO A 7 -10.31 -0.04 -0.37
N SER A 8 -9.62 0.86 -1.03
CA SER A 8 -9.42 0.79 -2.47
C SER A 8 -8.04 1.33 -2.80
N VAL A 9 -7.28 0.62 -3.62
CA VAL A 9 -5.97 1.04 -4.07
C VAL A 9 -6.11 1.72 -5.42
N PHE A 10 -5.53 2.92 -5.55
CA PHE A 10 -5.45 3.58 -6.84
C PHE A 10 -4.51 2.80 -7.75
N THR A 11 -4.79 2.79 -9.03
CA THR A 11 -3.94 2.15 -10.02
C THR A 11 -3.27 3.18 -10.91
N ALA A 12 -2.12 2.82 -11.47
CA ALA A 12 -1.34 3.74 -12.30
C ALA A 12 -2.12 4.21 -13.54
N ASN A 13 -3.03 3.37 -14.03
CA ASN A 13 -3.88 3.71 -15.19
C ASN A 13 -5.28 4.19 -14.79
N ALA A 14 -5.54 4.37 -13.50
CA ALA A 14 -6.81 4.85 -12.95
C ALA A 14 -8.02 3.93 -13.23
N SER A 15 -7.79 2.65 -13.56
CA SER A 15 -8.88 1.71 -13.90
C SER A 15 -9.38 0.89 -12.71
N GLY A 16 -8.64 0.86 -11.59
CA GLY A 16 -8.93 0.01 -10.44
C GLY A 16 -8.38 -1.41 -10.56
N SER A 17 -7.68 -1.72 -11.65
CA SER A 17 -7.02 -3.02 -11.82
C SER A 17 -5.64 -2.81 -12.45
N GLY A 18 -4.75 -3.78 -12.24
CA GLY A 18 -3.39 -3.73 -12.73
C GLY A 18 -2.42 -3.14 -11.72
N ALA A 19 -1.40 -2.42 -12.20
CA ALA A 19 -0.33 -1.90 -11.36
C ALA A 19 -0.85 -0.87 -10.37
N ALA A 20 -0.49 -1.01 -9.10
CA ALA A 20 -0.83 -0.06 -8.05
C ALA A 20 -0.17 1.30 -8.32
N ALA A 21 -0.84 2.39 -7.95
CA ALA A 21 -0.23 3.70 -7.91
C ALA A 21 0.69 3.74 -6.69
N ALA A 22 1.99 3.61 -6.92
CA ALA A 22 2.96 3.42 -5.85
C ALA A 22 4.31 4.05 -6.21
N LEU A 23 5.06 4.40 -5.16
CA LEU A 23 6.41 4.95 -5.27
C LEU A 23 7.32 4.25 -4.28
N ASP A 24 8.60 4.10 -4.66
CA ASP A 24 9.65 3.76 -3.71
C ASP A 24 9.68 4.84 -2.62
N ALA A 25 9.50 4.45 -1.36
CA ALA A 25 9.37 5.41 -0.27
C ALA A 25 10.71 6.11 0.06
N VAL A 26 11.82 5.57 -0.42
CA VAL A 26 13.15 6.14 -0.18
C VAL A 26 13.59 7.06 -1.32
N ASN A 27 13.44 6.59 -2.57
CA ASN A 27 13.93 7.31 -3.74
C ASN A 27 12.84 8.01 -4.55
N TYR A 28 11.56 7.78 -4.22
CA TYR A 28 10.40 8.34 -4.91
C TYR A 28 10.32 7.97 -6.39
N THR A 29 10.85 6.79 -6.74
CA THR A 29 10.81 6.26 -8.11
C THR A 29 9.63 5.33 -8.29
N THR A 30 9.22 5.12 -9.55
CA THR A 30 8.13 4.22 -9.90
C THR A 30 8.62 2.79 -10.12
N ALA A 31 7.67 1.86 -10.31
CA ALA A 31 7.98 0.46 -10.60
C ALA A 31 8.80 0.32 -11.91
N PRO A 32 9.61 -0.73 -12.04
CA PRO A 32 9.81 -1.83 -11.09
C PRO A 32 10.68 -1.40 -9.91
N PHE A 33 10.36 -1.95 -8.73
CA PHE A 33 11.00 -1.55 -7.49
C PHE A 33 12.17 -2.48 -7.14
N ALA A 34 13.25 -1.89 -6.60
CA ALA A 34 14.33 -2.69 -6.04
C ALA A 34 13.83 -3.44 -4.81
N PRO A 35 14.19 -4.74 -4.64
CA PRO A 35 13.72 -5.51 -3.48
C PRO A 35 14.37 -5.07 -2.18
N LYS A 36 15.57 -4.51 -2.27
CA LYS A 36 16.36 -4.10 -1.10
C LYS A 36 16.99 -2.73 -1.32
N LEU A 37 17.25 -2.03 -0.21
CA LEU A 37 18.04 -0.80 -0.21
C LEU A 37 19.52 -1.12 -0.39
N PRO A 38 20.35 -0.10 -0.74
CA PRO A 38 21.79 -0.33 -0.90
C PRO A 38 22.48 -0.91 0.34
N ASN A 39 21.96 -0.66 1.54
CA ASN A 39 22.50 -1.20 2.77
C ASN A 39 22.05 -2.64 3.07
N GLY A 40 21.22 -3.23 2.20
CA GLY A 40 20.71 -4.60 2.36
C GLY A 40 19.38 -4.72 3.10
N ASP A 41 18.85 -3.64 3.64
CA ASP A 41 17.54 -3.66 4.31
C ASP A 41 16.41 -3.81 3.29
N PRO A 42 15.27 -4.42 3.69
CA PRO A 42 14.12 -4.50 2.81
C PRO A 42 13.65 -3.10 2.37
N ASN A 43 13.30 -2.95 1.11
CA ASN A 43 12.77 -1.69 0.60
C ASN A 43 11.35 -1.48 1.09
N VAL A 44 10.92 -0.23 1.09
CA VAL A 44 9.57 0.19 1.50
C VAL A 44 8.88 0.87 0.34
N ILE A 45 7.66 0.46 0.05
CA ILE A 45 6.88 0.98 -1.07
C ILE A 45 5.68 1.75 -0.52
N ALA A 46 5.55 3.01 -0.93
CA ALA A 46 4.38 3.83 -0.60
C ALA A 46 3.29 3.58 -1.64
N VAL A 47 2.17 3.02 -1.21
CA VAL A 47 1.03 2.70 -2.06
C VAL A 47 -0.10 3.66 -1.71
N PHE A 48 -0.82 4.16 -2.71
CA PHE A 48 -1.85 5.18 -2.52
C PHE A 48 -3.23 4.63 -2.79
N GLY A 49 -4.20 5.09 -2.03
CA GLY A 49 -5.58 4.63 -2.15
C GLY A 49 -6.54 5.49 -1.35
N THR A 50 -7.67 4.91 -0.98
CA THR A 50 -8.71 5.57 -0.21
C THR A 50 -9.54 4.54 0.55
N GLY A 51 -10.47 5.02 1.38
CA GLY A 51 -11.50 4.15 1.98
C GLY A 51 -11.10 3.45 3.26
N LEU A 52 -9.97 3.81 3.88
CA LEU A 52 -9.59 3.21 5.16
C LEU A 52 -10.56 3.55 6.31
N GLY A 53 -11.29 4.65 6.19
CA GLY A 53 -12.20 5.10 7.23
C GLY A 53 -11.90 6.53 7.67
N ALA A 54 -12.82 7.15 8.38
CA ALA A 54 -12.70 8.56 8.79
C ALA A 54 -11.48 8.81 9.69
N ASP A 55 -11.17 7.87 10.58
CA ASP A 55 -10.02 7.98 11.49
C ASP A 55 -8.67 7.94 10.76
N ALA A 56 -8.64 7.45 9.53
CA ALA A 56 -7.43 7.35 8.73
C ALA A 56 -7.44 8.29 7.52
N THR A 57 -8.55 8.96 7.24
CA THR A 57 -8.71 9.81 6.05
C THR A 57 -8.89 11.27 6.42
N ASP A 58 -9.74 11.53 7.40
CA ASP A 58 -10.10 12.90 7.79
C ASP A 58 -9.22 13.42 8.93
N VAL A 59 -8.62 12.53 9.69
CA VAL A 59 -7.74 12.84 10.81
C VAL A 59 -6.41 12.16 10.56
N ALA A 60 -5.31 12.84 10.83
CA ALA A 60 -3.98 12.28 10.64
C ALA A 60 -3.75 11.15 11.67
N GLY A 61 -4.22 9.97 11.36
CA GLY A 61 -4.10 8.78 12.20
C GLY A 61 -3.43 7.64 11.45
N ASP A 62 -2.54 6.94 12.16
CA ASP A 62 -1.92 5.72 11.65
C ASP A 62 -2.70 4.53 12.19
N VAL A 63 -3.37 3.81 11.30
CA VAL A 63 -4.22 2.68 11.67
C VAL A 63 -3.60 1.35 11.24
N LYS A 64 -2.29 1.31 11.03
CA LYS A 64 -1.60 0.09 10.53
C LYS A 64 -1.88 -1.16 11.37
N ALA A 65 -2.12 -1.01 12.66
CA ALA A 65 -2.42 -2.16 13.53
C ALA A 65 -3.75 -2.83 13.19
N GLU A 66 -4.63 -2.15 12.47
CA GLU A 66 -5.96 -2.65 12.08
C GLU A 66 -6.04 -3.02 10.61
N VAL A 67 -4.93 -2.93 9.87
CA VAL A 67 -4.87 -3.19 8.43
C VAL A 67 -3.95 -4.36 8.17
N LEU A 68 -4.41 -5.29 7.34
CA LEU A 68 -3.56 -6.38 6.84
C LEU A 68 -3.20 -6.10 5.39
N ALA A 69 -1.90 -6.11 5.11
CA ALA A 69 -1.38 -6.06 3.74
C ALA A 69 -0.90 -7.44 3.34
N ARG A 70 -1.28 -7.87 2.14
CA ARG A 70 -0.85 -9.18 1.62
C ARG A 70 -0.22 -9.03 0.26
N LEU A 71 0.95 -9.64 0.11
CA LEU A 71 1.59 -9.84 -1.20
C LEU A 71 1.49 -11.33 -1.53
N ASP A 72 0.89 -11.64 -2.69
CA ASP A 72 0.65 -13.01 -3.14
C ASP A 72 -0.08 -13.86 -2.08
N GLY A 73 -0.98 -13.22 -1.32
CA GLY A 73 -1.75 -13.87 -0.27
C GLY A 73 -1.05 -13.97 1.09
N ASN A 74 0.20 -13.57 1.19
CA ASN A 74 0.96 -13.64 2.43
C ASN A 74 1.02 -12.28 3.11
N VAL A 75 0.78 -12.25 4.44
CA VAL A 75 0.80 -11.01 5.21
C VAL A 75 2.21 -10.43 5.22
N VAL A 76 2.32 -9.14 4.95
CA VAL A 76 3.58 -8.41 5.01
C VAL A 76 3.45 -7.23 5.99
N THR A 77 4.61 -6.67 6.37
CA THR A 77 4.66 -5.60 7.37
C THR A 77 4.22 -4.27 6.76
N LEU A 78 3.38 -3.55 7.49
CA LEU A 78 3.07 -2.14 7.21
C LEU A 78 3.79 -1.27 8.22
N LEU A 79 4.48 -0.24 7.73
CA LEU A 79 5.06 0.79 8.59
C LEU A 79 4.08 1.94 8.85
N TYR A 80 3.13 2.13 7.95
CA TYR A 80 2.14 3.19 8.04
C TYR A 80 0.90 2.82 7.22
N ALA A 81 -0.26 3.17 7.73
CA ALA A 81 -1.52 3.14 6.97
C ALA A 81 -2.39 4.27 7.51
N GLY A 82 -2.65 5.27 6.69
CA GLY A 82 -3.39 6.45 7.16
C GLY A 82 -3.53 7.49 6.07
N GLN A 83 -3.74 8.73 6.48
CA GLN A 83 -3.86 9.84 5.56
C GLN A 83 -2.57 10.04 4.78
N ALA A 84 -2.68 10.21 3.46
CA ALA A 84 -1.53 10.56 2.63
C ALA A 84 -1.16 12.01 2.88
N PRO A 85 0.09 12.31 3.28
CA PRO A 85 0.48 13.69 3.55
C PRO A 85 0.26 14.59 2.33
N GLY A 86 -0.42 15.71 2.53
CA GLY A 86 -0.68 16.68 1.47
C GLY A 86 -1.81 16.32 0.51
N LEU A 87 -2.45 15.15 0.69
CA LEU A 87 -3.53 14.70 -0.19
C LEU A 87 -4.79 14.43 0.63
N VAL A 88 -5.68 15.39 0.68
CA VAL A 88 -6.93 15.27 1.43
C VAL A 88 -7.80 14.16 0.82
N GLY A 89 -8.29 13.27 1.68
CA GLY A 89 -9.16 12.16 1.24
C GLY A 89 -8.42 10.95 0.70
N ALA A 90 -7.10 11.02 0.55
CA ALA A 90 -6.30 9.89 0.09
C ALA A 90 -5.62 9.20 1.25
N ASN A 91 -5.42 7.90 1.11
CA ASN A 91 -4.68 7.08 2.08
C ASN A 91 -3.34 6.65 1.50
N GLN A 92 -2.37 6.43 2.39
CA GLN A 92 -1.05 5.93 2.05
C GLN A 92 -0.76 4.70 2.89
N PHE A 93 -0.21 3.69 2.24
CA PHE A 93 0.19 2.43 2.86
C PHE A 93 1.67 2.24 2.61
N ASN A 94 2.48 2.23 3.65
CA ASN A 94 3.92 1.99 3.51
C ASN A 94 4.19 0.51 3.77
N VAL A 95 4.41 -0.22 2.69
CA VAL A 95 4.57 -1.68 2.69
C VAL A 95 6.05 -2.02 2.70
N VAL A 96 6.46 -2.86 3.65
CA VAL A 96 7.84 -3.39 3.69
C VAL A 96 7.88 -4.65 2.83
N LEU A 97 8.77 -4.67 1.84
CA LEU A 97 8.93 -5.84 0.99
C LEU A 97 9.56 -7.00 1.78
N PRO A 98 9.10 -8.25 1.57
CA PRO A 98 9.74 -9.41 2.21
C PRO A 98 11.20 -9.52 1.78
N VAL A 99 12.07 -9.97 2.69
CA VAL A 99 13.51 -10.08 2.42
C VAL A 99 13.83 -11.02 1.26
N ASN A 100 12.96 -12.00 1.00
CA ASN A 100 13.17 -13.00 -0.04
C ASN A 100 12.24 -12.79 -1.24
N ILE A 101 11.71 -11.58 -1.43
CA ILE A 101 10.81 -11.32 -2.55
C ILE A 101 11.55 -11.55 -3.87
N THR A 102 10.88 -12.24 -4.80
CA THR A 102 11.46 -12.56 -6.10
C THR A 102 11.20 -11.44 -7.10
N SER A 103 12.02 -11.40 -8.15
CA SER A 103 11.78 -10.53 -9.30
C SER A 103 10.47 -10.93 -9.98
N GLY A 104 9.73 -9.95 -10.50
CA GLY A 104 8.48 -10.19 -11.22
C GLY A 104 7.31 -9.43 -10.62
N THR A 105 6.12 -9.81 -11.05
CA THR A 105 4.87 -9.15 -10.66
C THR A 105 4.22 -9.90 -9.51
N HIS A 106 3.87 -9.16 -8.44
CA HIS A 106 3.23 -9.71 -7.24
C HIS A 106 1.87 -9.06 -7.04
N THR A 107 0.89 -9.82 -6.53
CA THR A 107 -0.42 -9.26 -6.22
C THR A 107 -0.42 -8.60 -4.85
N LEU A 108 -1.18 -7.52 -4.71
CA LEU A 108 -1.25 -6.74 -3.49
C LEU A 108 -2.70 -6.46 -3.12
N THR A 109 -3.06 -6.76 -1.88
CA THR A 109 -4.39 -6.44 -1.32
C THR A 109 -4.24 -5.92 0.09
N PHE A 110 -5.20 -5.09 0.51
CA PHE A 110 -5.31 -4.59 1.88
C PHE A 110 -6.69 -4.94 2.42
N THR A 111 -6.75 -5.23 3.72
CA THR A 111 -7.99 -5.57 4.40
C THR A 111 -8.08 -4.80 5.71
N ARG A 112 -9.21 -4.16 5.96
CA ARG A 112 -9.53 -3.55 7.25
C ARG A 112 -10.97 -3.88 7.61
N GLY A 113 -11.20 -4.31 8.87
CA GLY A 113 -12.56 -4.62 9.33
C GLY A 113 -13.25 -5.71 8.54
N GLY A 114 -12.50 -6.67 7.99
CA GLY A 114 -13.05 -7.74 7.16
C GLY A 114 -13.36 -7.34 5.73
N VAL A 115 -13.09 -6.09 5.33
CA VAL A 115 -13.34 -5.61 3.98
C VAL A 115 -12.01 -5.50 3.22
N SER A 116 -11.92 -6.17 2.08
CA SER A 116 -10.70 -6.19 1.27
C SER A 116 -10.77 -5.17 0.14
N SER A 117 -9.59 -4.63 -0.20
CA SER A 117 -9.43 -3.74 -1.34
C SER A 117 -9.51 -4.52 -2.65
N ASN A 118 -9.56 -3.78 -3.76
CA ASN A 118 -9.29 -4.34 -5.07
C ASN A 118 -7.90 -4.97 -5.10
N THR A 119 -7.71 -5.95 -5.96
CA THR A 119 -6.41 -6.58 -6.17
C THR A 119 -5.62 -5.76 -7.18
N THR A 120 -4.41 -5.37 -6.79
CA THR A 120 -3.47 -4.65 -7.66
C THR A 120 -2.17 -5.41 -7.76
N THR A 121 -1.20 -4.89 -8.48
CA THR A 121 0.09 -5.54 -8.64
C THR A 121 1.24 -4.61 -8.31
N LEU A 122 2.34 -5.19 -7.84
CA LEU A 122 3.63 -4.52 -7.68
C LEU A 122 4.67 -5.26 -8.51
N ALA A 123 5.39 -4.53 -9.35
CA ALA A 123 6.48 -5.10 -10.14
C ALA A 123 7.80 -4.92 -9.40
N ILE A 124 8.49 -6.01 -9.17
CA ILE A 124 9.77 -6.05 -8.48
C ILE A 124 10.87 -6.32 -9.51
N ARG A 125 11.91 -5.55 -9.42
CA ARG A 125 13.07 -5.62 -10.29
C ARG A 125 13.85 -6.92 -10.12
#